data_47eef0d31a194a8c1c712e86cd42d420
#
_entry.id   47eef0d31a194a8c1c712e86cd42d420
#
_cell.length_a   1.000
_cell.length_b   1.000
_cell.length_c   1.000
_cell.angle_alpha   90.00
_cell.angle_beta   90.00
_cell.angle_gamma   90.00
#
_symmetry.space_group_name_H-M   'P 1'
#
loop_
_entity.id
_entity.type
_entity.pdbx_description
1 polymer ?
#
loop_
_entity_poly.entity_id
_entity_poly.type
_entity_poly.pdbx_seq_one_letter_code
_entity_poly.pdbx_strand_id
1 'polypeptide(L)'
;MGALLPVALLLLACSPDAKEPVPATSPAKTDVAIPVAVVAAVPASGNSALAISGTVRLKRETPLGFNTSGRIAAILVREGDTVGQGAVLARLDPTSLAAASTSARAEAARAEADYRRLSSLFAKGWVTAPRVETARATAAAAQARVAQSGFDVGLATIRAPSAGVVLRRPAEPGQMATPGQTVLIVGELASGYVLQLPVSDADLGRIAIGQQAAVTIPALGVAPIAARVSEIGARGDDATGTFRVELALPARLGLRSGLIGSALLRFGGVGTGGAVSVPASAVFSARADEGFVYVLDAAGTHVKRRLVTIGQLGDTALTITAGLNAGERVVTSGADRLRDGMRVTVARG
;
A
#
# COMPACT_ATOMS: atom_id res chain seq x y z
N MET A 1 53.32 -30.13 -61.04
CA MET A 1 54.73 -29.68 -61.26
C MET A 1 55.26 -29.40 -59.87
N GLY A 2 56.03 -30.15 -59.41
CA GLY A 2 57.39 -30.61 -59.38
C GLY A 2 57.85 -30.38 -57.97
N ALA A 3 58.45 -31.14 -57.30
CA ALA A 3 59.44 -32.22 -57.32
C ALA A 3 60.03 -32.28 -55.92
N LEU A 4 60.00 -33.38 -55.17
CA LEU A 4 61.06 -34.40 -55.03
C LEU A 4 62.36 -33.78 -54.41
N LEU A 5 62.86 -34.22 -53.35
CA LEU A 5 63.40 -35.45 -52.80
C LEU A 5 64.65 -35.10 -51.92
N PRO A 6 65.26 -36.01 -51.28
CA PRO A 6 65.60 -36.21 -49.89
C PRO A 6 67.13 -36.21 -49.67
N VAL A 7 67.61 -36.37 -48.42
CA VAL A 7 68.92 -36.98 -48.06
C VAL A 7 68.93 -37.19 -46.55
N ALA A 8 68.84 -38.30 -46.00
CA ALA A 8 69.80 -39.38 -45.76
C ALA A 8 70.83 -39.11 -44.64
N LEU A 9 70.65 -39.79 -43.53
CA LEU A 9 71.58 -40.78 -42.92
C LEU A 9 72.90 -40.26 -42.38
N LEU A 10 73.07 -40.30 -41.05
CA LEU A 10 74.22 -41.02 -40.49
C LEU A 10 74.06 -41.37 -39.03
N LEU A 11 74.12 -42.62 -38.74
CA LEU A 11 74.27 -43.27 -37.45
C LEU A 11 75.63 -42.93 -36.81
N LEU A 12 75.60 -42.71 -35.49
CA LEU A 12 76.69 -43.20 -34.61
C LEU A 12 76.16 -43.58 -33.24
N ALA A 13 76.34 -44.81 -32.90
CA ALA A 13 76.06 -45.43 -31.61
C ALA A 13 77.13 -45.05 -30.58
N CYS A 14 76.74 -44.87 -29.34
CA CYS A 14 77.51 -45.26 -28.16
C CYS A 14 76.57 -45.36 -26.94
N SER A 15 76.37 -46.51 -26.42
CA SER A 15 75.90 -46.91 -25.10
C SER A 15 77.03 -46.86 -24.07
N PRO A 16 76.83 -47.22 -22.83
CA PRO A 16 75.79 -46.88 -21.83
C PRO A 16 76.42 -46.38 -20.50
N ASP A 17 75.65 -45.71 -19.71
CA ASP A 17 75.97 -45.67 -18.28
C ASP A 17 74.68 -45.78 -17.45
N ALA A 18 74.65 -46.88 -16.69
CA ALA A 18 73.58 -47.15 -15.76
C ALA A 18 73.69 -46.26 -14.58
N LYS A 19 72.62 -45.43 -14.32
CA LYS A 19 72.42 -44.80 -13.03
C LYS A 19 71.10 -45.27 -12.43
N GLU A 20 71.21 -45.83 -11.26
CA GLU A 20 70.16 -46.39 -10.42
C GLU A 20 68.96 -45.43 -10.29
N PRO A 21 67.73 -45.96 -10.16
CA PRO A 21 66.53 -45.13 -9.89
C PRO A 21 66.57 -44.63 -8.47
N VAL A 22 66.71 -43.31 -8.31
CA VAL A 22 66.44 -42.63 -7.08
C VAL A 22 64.91 -42.74 -6.84
N PRO A 23 64.45 -43.23 -5.66
CA PRO A 23 63.03 -43.24 -5.35
C PRO A 23 62.53 -41.82 -5.29
N ALA A 24 61.60 -41.44 -6.20
CA ALA A 24 60.84 -40.20 -6.16
C ALA A 24 60.02 -40.23 -4.84
N THR A 25 60.51 -39.55 -3.82
CA THR A 25 59.73 -39.21 -2.63
C THR A 25 58.66 -38.25 -3.07
N SER A 26 57.44 -38.75 -3.26
CA SER A 26 56.24 -37.95 -3.47
C SER A 26 56.15 -36.92 -2.28
N PRO A 27 56.07 -35.63 -2.53
CA PRO A 27 55.93 -34.68 -1.40
C PRO A 27 54.65 -35.04 -0.64
N ALA A 28 54.81 -35.44 0.61
CA ALA A 28 53.70 -35.58 1.53
C ALA A 28 52.94 -34.27 1.51
N LYS A 29 51.66 -34.31 1.09
CA LYS A 29 50.74 -33.17 1.23
C LYS A 29 50.76 -32.78 2.71
N THR A 30 51.47 -31.71 3.03
CA THR A 30 51.38 -31.09 4.34
C THR A 30 49.94 -30.60 4.49
N ASP A 31 49.18 -31.35 5.28
CA ASP A 31 47.76 -31.09 5.52
C ASP A 31 47.68 -29.96 6.55
N VAL A 32 47.98 -28.73 6.06
CA VAL A 32 47.95 -27.51 6.85
C VAL A 32 46.50 -27.15 7.09
N ALA A 33 46.05 -27.32 8.34
CA ALA A 33 44.69 -26.93 8.71
C ALA A 33 44.50 -25.41 8.61
N ILE A 34 43.52 -24.97 7.85
CA ILE A 34 43.20 -23.56 7.62
C ILE A 34 42.34 -23.07 8.80
N PRO A 35 42.70 -21.95 9.45
CA PRO A 35 41.85 -21.34 10.49
C PRO A 35 40.58 -20.74 9.84
N VAL A 36 39.42 -21.12 10.38
CA VAL A 36 38.11 -20.66 9.93
C VAL A 36 37.24 -20.21 11.09
N ALA A 37 36.44 -19.18 10.88
CA ALA A 37 35.35 -18.84 11.79
C ALA A 37 34.08 -19.58 11.38
N VAL A 38 33.37 -20.11 12.37
CA VAL A 38 32.14 -20.88 12.13
C VAL A 38 30.99 -20.35 12.98
N VAL A 39 29.80 -20.47 12.46
CA VAL A 39 28.53 -20.12 13.16
C VAL A 39 27.56 -21.27 12.97
N ALA A 40 26.80 -21.59 14.01
CA ALA A 40 25.75 -22.59 13.92
C ALA A 40 24.55 -22.00 13.13
N ALA A 41 24.02 -22.78 12.19
CA ALA A 41 22.78 -22.44 11.50
C ALA A 41 21.64 -22.47 12.53
N VAL A 42 20.96 -21.36 12.70
CA VAL A 42 19.80 -21.25 13.60
C VAL A 42 18.51 -21.45 12.82
N PRO A 43 17.46 -22.02 13.43
CA PRO A 43 16.15 -22.07 12.77
C PRO A 43 15.78 -20.68 12.26
N ALA A 44 15.42 -20.56 11.01
CA ALA A 44 14.91 -19.30 10.49
C ALA A 44 13.64 -18.97 11.28
N SER A 45 13.69 -17.90 12.04
CA SER A 45 12.48 -17.38 12.67
C SER A 45 11.54 -16.94 11.55
N GLY A 46 10.48 -17.69 11.31
CA GLY A 46 9.47 -17.40 10.28
C GLY A 46 8.68 -16.09 10.53
N ASN A 47 9.19 -15.23 11.40
CA ASN A 47 8.63 -13.90 11.68
C ASN A 47 9.20 -12.88 10.68
N SER A 48 8.82 -12.99 9.42
CA SER A 48 9.01 -11.87 8.53
C SER A 48 8.05 -10.74 8.97
N ALA A 49 8.62 -9.59 9.24
CA ALA A 49 7.85 -8.39 9.56
C ALA A 49 7.95 -7.43 8.38
N LEU A 50 6.81 -6.87 7.99
CA LEU A 50 6.73 -5.85 6.95
C LEU A 50 6.44 -4.51 7.63
N ALA A 51 7.37 -3.57 7.47
CA ALA A 51 7.20 -2.20 7.95
C ALA A 51 6.74 -1.32 6.78
N ILE A 52 5.55 -0.75 6.89
CA ILE A 52 4.98 0.13 5.86
C ILE A 52 4.57 1.44 6.50
N SER A 53 4.92 2.56 5.86
CA SER A 53 4.45 3.88 6.25
C SER A 53 3.15 4.23 5.55
N GLY A 54 2.28 4.96 6.25
CA GLY A 54 1.00 5.38 5.74
C GLY A 54 0.49 6.65 6.40
N THR A 55 -0.73 7.03 6.05
CA THR A 55 -1.35 8.25 6.53
C THR A 55 -2.59 7.93 7.37
N VAL A 56 -2.69 8.56 8.54
CA VAL A 56 -3.88 8.51 9.38
C VAL A 56 -4.99 9.31 8.71
N ARG A 57 -6.19 8.72 8.61
CA ARG A 57 -7.39 9.39 8.11
C ARG A 57 -8.60 9.03 8.95
N LEU A 58 -9.63 9.85 8.89
CA LEU A 58 -10.95 9.40 9.30
C LEU A 58 -11.45 8.37 8.29
N LYS A 59 -12.08 7.30 8.76
CA LYS A 59 -12.54 6.22 7.87
C LYS A 59 -13.54 6.74 6.85
N ARG A 60 -14.34 7.75 7.21
CA ARG A 60 -15.28 8.39 6.30
C ARG A 60 -14.99 9.88 6.20
N GLU A 61 -14.50 10.29 5.03
CA GLU A 61 -14.27 11.67 4.64
C GLU A 61 -15.16 11.99 3.44
N THR A 62 -16.04 12.97 3.59
CA THR A 62 -17.04 13.30 2.56
C THR A 62 -16.69 14.64 1.92
N PRO A 63 -16.39 14.68 0.62
CA PRO A 63 -16.29 15.93 -0.12
C PRO A 63 -17.70 16.50 -0.32
N LEU A 64 -17.87 17.76 0.03
CA LEU A 64 -19.13 18.50 -0.07
C LEU A 64 -18.97 19.62 -1.09
N GLY A 65 -19.94 19.75 -1.97
CA GLY A 65 -20.02 20.80 -2.98
C GLY A 65 -21.47 21.26 -3.18
N PHE A 66 -21.62 22.31 -3.97
CA PHE A 66 -22.95 22.72 -4.40
C PHE A 66 -23.40 21.90 -5.60
N ASN A 67 -24.68 21.58 -5.67
CA ASN A 67 -25.28 20.89 -6.79
C ASN A 67 -25.84 21.87 -7.85
N THR A 68 -25.68 23.17 -7.61
CA THR A 68 -26.05 24.24 -8.56
C THR A 68 -24.89 25.22 -8.67
N SER A 69 -24.82 25.92 -9.81
CA SER A 69 -23.81 26.97 -10.01
C SER A 69 -24.24 28.28 -9.35
N GLY A 70 -23.26 29.02 -8.86
CA GLY A 70 -23.50 30.32 -8.26
C GLY A 70 -22.26 30.86 -7.53
N ARG A 71 -22.29 32.15 -7.18
CA ARG A 71 -21.23 32.76 -6.37
C ARG A 71 -21.35 32.31 -4.93
N ILE A 72 -20.26 31.91 -4.31
CA ILE A 72 -20.21 31.58 -2.88
C ILE A 72 -20.36 32.89 -2.09
N ALA A 73 -21.49 33.04 -1.40
CA ALA A 73 -21.73 34.22 -0.55
C ALA A 73 -20.94 34.14 0.75
N ALA A 74 -20.96 32.97 1.39
CA ALA A 74 -20.26 32.76 2.65
C ALA A 74 -19.95 31.29 2.87
N ILE A 75 -18.79 31.03 3.53
CA ILE A 75 -18.45 29.76 4.14
C ILE A 75 -18.36 30.04 5.64
N LEU A 76 -19.21 29.37 6.42
CA LEU A 76 -19.47 29.69 7.83
C LEU A 76 -18.54 28.93 8.80
N VAL A 77 -17.68 28.08 8.27
CA VAL A 77 -16.80 27.20 9.03
C VAL A 77 -15.35 27.31 8.55
N ARG A 78 -14.42 26.97 9.43
CA ARG A 78 -12.97 26.93 9.18
C ARG A 78 -12.47 25.50 9.26
N GLU A 79 -11.28 25.27 8.73
CA GLU A 79 -10.58 24.00 8.91
C GLU A 79 -10.31 23.75 10.41
N GLY A 80 -10.63 22.54 10.87
CA GLY A 80 -10.55 22.16 12.27
C GLY A 80 -11.83 22.36 13.08
N ASP A 81 -12.83 23.10 12.57
CA ASP A 81 -14.10 23.28 13.27
C ASP A 81 -14.88 21.98 13.37
N THR A 82 -15.48 21.75 14.53
CA THR A 82 -16.42 20.65 14.75
C THR A 82 -17.83 21.09 14.36
N VAL A 83 -18.53 20.27 13.59
CA VAL A 83 -19.86 20.55 13.05
C VAL A 83 -20.85 19.46 13.46
N GLY A 84 -22.08 19.84 13.77
CA GLY A 84 -23.19 18.92 14.00
C GLY A 84 -23.89 18.55 12.70
N GLN A 85 -24.61 17.41 12.70
CA GLN A 85 -25.45 17.01 11.60
C GLN A 85 -26.48 18.09 11.25
N GLY A 86 -26.66 18.41 9.97
CA GLY A 86 -27.59 19.43 9.47
C GLY A 86 -27.08 20.87 9.60
N ALA A 87 -25.94 21.11 10.27
CA ALA A 87 -25.33 22.44 10.36
C ALA A 87 -25.07 23.03 8.97
N VAL A 88 -25.34 24.33 8.81
CA VAL A 88 -25.07 25.05 7.56
C VAL A 88 -23.58 25.37 7.50
N LEU A 89 -22.92 24.90 6.46
CA LEU A 89 -21.47 25.07 6.26
C LEU A 89 -21.13 26.17 5.26
N ALA A 90 -21.89 26.26 4.17
CA ALA A 90 -21.69 27.27 3.12
C ALA A 90 -23.00 27.62 2.42
N ARG A 91 -23.05 28.81 1.82
CA ARG A 91 -24.20 29.32 1.05
C ARG A 91 -23.74 30.00 -0.22
N LEU A 92 -24.50 29.80 -1.30
CA LEU A 92 -24.40 30.63 -2.49
C LEU A 92 -25.15 31.94 -2.29
N ASP A 93 -24.88 32.93 -3.15
CA ASP A 93 -25.67 34.13 -3.27
C ASP A 93 -27.08 33.77 -3.74
N PRO A 94 -28.12 33.99 -2.92
CA PRO A 94 -29.46 33.55 -3.25
C PRO A 94 -30.18 34.48 -4.23
N THR A 95 -29.60 35.63 -4.61
CA THR A 95 -30.31 36.72 -5.30
C THR A 95 -31.00 36.26 -6.60
N SER A 96 -30.28 35.54 -7.45
CA SER A 96 -30.83 35.04 -8.73
C SER A 96 -31.85 33.93 -8.52
N LEU A 97 -31.58 32.99 -7.58
CA LEU A 97 -32.48 31.89 -7.28
C LEU A 97 -33.73 32.35 -6.56
N ALA A 98 -33.61 33.33 -5.67
CA ALA A 98 -34.75 33.93 -5.03
C ALA A 98 -35.65 34.70 -6.03
N ALA A 99 -35.04 35.45 -6.96
CA ALA A 99 -35.79 36.13 -8.03
C ALA A 99 -36.55 35.14 -8.93
N ALA A 100 -35.91 34.05 -9.35
CA ALA A 100 -36.53 32.98 -10.13
C ALA A 100 -37.70 32.33 -9.34
N SER A 101 -37.52 32.04 -8.06
CA SER A 101 -38.57 31.49 -7.22
C SER A 101 -39.76 32.45 -7.05
N THR A 102 -39.48 33.75 -6.91
CA THR A 102 -40.52 34.78 -6.81
C THR A 102 -41.32 34.88 -8.12
N SER A 103 -40.62 34.85 -9.26
CA SER A 103 -41.27 34.85 -10.58
C SER A 103 -42.16 33.61 -10.78
N ALA A 104 -41.66 32.41 -10.47
CA ALA A 104 -42.42 31.16 -10.55
C ALA A 104 -43.71 31.21 -9.68
N ARG A 105 -43.60 31.72 -8.45
CA ARG A 105 -44.76 31.89 -7.55
C ARG A 105 -45.80 32.88 -8.13
N ALA A 106 -45.36 33.99 -8.71
CA ALA A 106 -46.27 34.94 -9.34
C ALA A 106 -46.99 34.33 -10.54
N GLU A 107 -46.28 33.56 -11.37
CA GLU A 107 -46.87 32.83 -12.50
C GLU A 107 -47.90 31.79 -12.05
N ALA A 108 -47.56 31.00 -11.02
CA ALA A 108 -48.47 30.00 -10.44
C ALA A 108 -49.74 30.67 -9.86
N ALA A 109 -49.57 31.75 -9.14
CA ALA A 109 -50.68 32.49 -8.57
C ALA A 109 -51.65 33.03 -9.66
N ARG A 110 -51.10 33.54 -10.78
CA ARG A 110 -51.86 33.97 -11.93
C ARG A 110 -52.60 32.80 -12.61
N ALA A 111 -51.91 31.69 -12.89
CA ALA A 111 -52.51 30.53 -13.54
C ALA A 111 -53.61 29.90 -12.67
N GLU A 112 -53.42 29.84 -11.38
CA GLU A 112 -54.40 29.35 -10.40
C GLU A 112 -55.65 30.26 -10.34
N ALA A 113 -55.47 31.59 -10.37
CA ALA A 113 -56.58 32.54 -10.42
C ALA A 113 -57.39 32.40 -11.70
N ASP A 114 -56.74 32.18 -12.84
CA ASP A 114 -57.37 31.92 -14.13
C ASP A 114 -58.18 30.61 -14.11
N TYR A 115 -57.58 29.55 -13.61
CA TYR A 115 -58.28 28.25 -13.43
C TYR A 115 -59.55 28.42 -12.58
N ARG A 116 -59.44 29.05 -11.42
CA ARG A 116 -60.59 29.27 -10.50
C ARG A 116 -61.68 30.10 -11.21
N ARG A 117 -61.32 31.16 -11.93
CA ARG A 117 -62.26 31.97 -12.67
C ARG A 117 -62.97 31.15 -13.75
N LEU A 118 -62.24 30.39 -14.58
CA LEU A 118 -62.80 29.55 -15.64
C LEU A 118 -63.68 28.44 -15.07
N SER A 119 -63.26 27.81 -13.97
CA SER A 119 -64.03 26.81 -13.24
C SER A 119 -65.37 27.38 -12.74
N SER A 120 -65.40 28.58 -12.20
CA SER A 120 -66.63 29.27 -11.75
C SER A 120 -67.55 29.62 -12.93
N LEU A 121 -66.99 29.99 -14.08
CA LEU A 121 -67.75 30.28 -15.28
C LEU A 121 -68.33 28.98 -15.92
N PHE A 122 -67.58 27.92 -15.86
CA PHE A 122 -68.06 26.58 -16.31
C PHE A 122 -69.26 26.09 -15.50
N ALA A 123 -69.22 26.26 -14.18
CA ALA A 123 -70.37 25.92 -13.33
C ALA A 123 -71.62 26.73 -13.66
N LYS A 124 -71.48 27.85 -14.32
CA LYS A 124 -72.61 28.71 -14.83
C LYS A 124 -72.95 28.42 -16.30
N GLY A 125 -72.25 27.48 -16.97
CA GLY A 125 -72.50 27.13 -18.37
C GLY A 125 -71.91 28.15 -19.38
N TRP A 126 -71.00 29.07 -18.99
CA TRP A 126 -70.50 30.15 -19.84
C TRP A 126 -69.24 29.79 -20.62
N VAL A 127 -68.53 28.72 -20.24
CA VAL A 127 -67.34 28.22 -20.93
C VAL A 127 -67.43 26.72 -21.12
N THR A 128 -66.62 26.19 -22.03
CA THR A 128 -66.58 24.74 -22.34
C THR A 128 -65.57 24.00 -21.44
N ALA A 129 -65.81 22.70 -21.23
CA ALA A 129 -64.96 21.83 -20.42
C ALA A 129 -63.49 21.86 -20.88
N PRO A 130 -63.14 21.80 -22.18
CA PRO A 130 -61.73 21.84 -22.62
C PRO A 130 -60.98 23.10 -22.20
N ARG A 131 -61.67 24.26 -22.08
CA ARG A 131 -61.03 25.48 -21.56
C ARG A 131 -60.63 25.39 -20.09
N VAL A 132 -61.48 24.77 -19.27
CA VAL A 132 -61.20 24.56 -17.87
C VAL A 132 -60.06 23.54 -17.71
N GLU A 133 -60.08 22.45 -18.49
CA GLU A 133 -59.03 21.46 -18.49
C GLU A 133 -57.66 22.03 -18.86
N THR A 134 -57.62 22.87 -19.90
CA THR A 134 -56.40 23.58 -20.31
C THR A 134 -55.91 24.52 -19.18
N ALA A 135 -56.77 25.27 -18.56
CA ALA A 135 -56.40 26.18 -17.47
C ALA A 135 -55.90 25.39 -16.25
N ARG A 136 -56.54 24.25 -15.94
CA ARG A 136 -56.09 23.32 -14.89
C ARG A 136 -54.70 22.80 -15.17
N ALA A 137 -54.43 22.33 -16.39
CA ALA A 137 -53.11 21.84 -16.80
C ALA A 137 -52.05 22.94 -16.69
N THR A 138 -52.40 24.18 -17.09
CA THR A 138 -51.50 25.33 -16.99
C THR A 138 -51.18 25.66 -15.52
N ALA A 139 -52.17 25.65 -14.63
CA ALA A 139 -51.96 25.87 -13.18
C ALA A 139 -51.09 24.79 -12.56
N ALA A 140 -51.33 23.51 -12.91
CA ALA A 140 -50.52 22.40 -12.46
C ALA A 140 -49.04 22.51 -12.92
N ALA A 141 -48.82 22.89 -14.18
CA ALA A 141 -47.48 23.12 -14.72
C ALA A 141 -46.76 24.28 -14.00
N ALA A 142 -47.45 25.37 -13.75
CA ALA A 142 -46.89 26.52 -13.02
C ALA A 142 -46.58 26.16 -11.55
N GLN A 143 -47.39 25.35 -10.90
CA GLN A 143 -47.13 24.85 -9.58
C GLN A 143 -45.90 23.91 -9.51
N ALA A 144 -45.70 23.08 -10.53
CA ALA A 144 -44.51 22.26 -10.67
C ALA A 144 -43.22 23.11 -10.78
N ARG A 145 -43.31 24.27 -11.51
CA ARG A 145 -42.17 25.21 -11.57
C ARG A 145 -41.86 25.88 -10.22
N VAL A 146 -42.85 26.13 -9.39
CA VAL A 146 -42.63 26.61 -8.02
C VAL A 146 -41.89 25.56 -7.20
N ALA A 147 -42.30 24.32 -7.31
CA ALA A 147 -41.60 23.22 -6.60
C ALA A 147 -40.15 23.10 -7.06
N GLN A 148 -39.89 23.14 -8.36
CA GLN A 148 -38.56 23.13 -8.95
C GLN A 148 -37.71 24.30 -8.43
N SER A 149 -38.19 25.52 -8.50
CA SER A 149 -37.44 26.69 -8.04
C SER A 149 -37.18 26.68 -6.52
N GLY A 150 -38.08 26.09 -5.73
CA GLY A 150 -37.89 25.87 -4.32
C GLY A 150 -36.78 24.86 -4.01
N PHE A 151 -36.72 23.78 -4.81
CA PHE A 151 -35.65 22.81 -4.72
C PHE A 151 -34.29 23.44 -5.06
N ASP A 152 -34.23 24.23 -6.13
CA ASP A 152 -32.99 24.91 -6.56
C ASP A 152 -32.46 25.88 -5.47
N VAL A 153 -33.33 26.58 -4.76
CA VAL A 153 -32.95 27.40 -3.60
C VAL A 153 -32.38 26.53 -2.48
N GLY A 154 -32.93 25.33 -2.26
CA GLY A 154 -32.38 24.37 -1.27
C GLY A 154 -30.97 23.91 -1.62
N LEU A 155 -30.66 23.71 -2.92
CA LEU A 155 -29.33 23.32 -3.40
C LEU A 155 -28.26 24.41 -3.23
N ALA A 156 -28.66 25.65 -2.99
CA ALA A 156 -27.76 26.79 -2.71
C ALA A 156 -27.12 26.75 -1.31
N THR A 157 -27.39 25.72 -0.51
CA THR A 157 -26.86 25.60 0.85
C THR A 157 -26.22 24.23 1.07
N ILE A 158 -24.96 24.23 1.47
CA ILE A 158 -24.26 23.00 1.91
C ILE A 158 -24.53 22.80 3.39
N ARG A 159 -25.01 21.61 3.75
CA ARG A 159 -25.22 21.20 5.14
C ARG A 159 -24.36 19.97 5.45
N ALA A 160 -23.94 19.82 6.71
CA ALA A 160 -23.21 18.67 7.19
C ALA A 160 -24.11 17.41 7.16
N PRO A 161 -23.69 16.32 6.47
CA PRO A 161 -24.49 15.09 6.42
C PRO A 161 -24.45 14.32 7.75
N SER A 162 -23.40 14.50 8.54
CA SER A 162 -23.17 13.89 9.85
C SER A 162 -22.41 14.82 10.76
N ALA A 163 -22.38 14.53 12.06
CA ALA A 163 -21.49 15.22 12.98
C ALA A 163 -20.03 14.85 12.68
N GLY A 164 -19.16 15.87 12.63
CA GLY A 164 -17.78 15.65 12.20
C GLY A 164 -16.89 16.87 12.40
N VAL A 165 -15.73 16.83 11.73
CA VAL A 165 -14.76 17.92 11.71
C VAL A 165 -14.48 18.34 10.26
N VAL A 166 -14.36 19.64 10.04
CA VAL A 166 -13.96 20.20 8.74
C VAL A 166 -12.48 19.93 8.53
N LEU A 167 -12.14 19.09 7.56
CA LEU A 167 -10.76 18.69 7.29
C LEU A 167 -10.06 19.67 6.35
N ARG A 168 -10.77 20.13 5.30
CA ARG A 168 -10.22 21.03 4.28
C ARG A 168 -11.29 21.95 3.71
N ARG A 169 -10.88 23.13 3.30
CA ARG A 169 -11.72 24.17 2.65
C ARG A 169 -11.03 24.70 1.40
N PRO A 170 -11.07 23.96 0.28
CA PRO A 170 -10.40 24.39 -0.96
C PRO A 170 -11.04 25.59 -1.64
N ALA A 171 -12.29 25.95 -1.30
CA ALA A 171 -12.99 27.08 -1.90
C ALA A 171 -13.05 28.29 -0.96
N GLU A 172 -13.12 29.50 -1.55
CA GLU A 172 -13.19 30.77 -0.82
C GLU A 172 -14.50 31.53 -1.11
N PRO A 173 -14.99 32.34 -0.16
CA PRO A 173 -16.10 33.27 -0.41
C PRO A 173 -15.79 34.17 -1.62
N GLY A 174 -16.82 34.46 -2.43
CA GLY A 174 -16.67 35.24 -3.65
C GLY A 174 -16.32 34.44 -4.91
N GLN A 175 -15.84 33.22 -4.77
CA GLN A 175 -15.61 32.33 -5.92
C GLN A 175 -16.91 31.87 -6.57
N MET A 176 -16.86 31.56 -7.86
CA MET A 176 -17.93 30.90 -8.59
C MET A 176 -17.83 29.40 -8.36
N ALA A 177 -18.86 28.80 -7.79
CA ALA A 177 -18.99 27.36 -7.64
C ALA A 177 -19.69 26.74 -8.83
N THR A 178 -19.26 25.55 -9.24
CA THR A 178 -19.89 24.73 -10.25
C THR A 178 -20.33 23.39 -9.65
N PRO A 179 -21.36 22.73 -10.19
CA PRO A 179 -21.77 21.41 -9.75
C PRO A 179 -20.61 20.42 -9.81
N GLY A 180 -20.44 19.62 -8.74
CA GLY A 180 -19.35 18.65 -8.64
C GLY A 180 -18.02 19.20 -8.11
N GLN A 181 -17.86 20.51 -7.98
CA GLN A 181 -16.69 21.13 -7.37
C GLN A 181 -16.71 20.93 -5.86
N THR A 182 -15.62 20.38 -5.29
CA THR A 182 -15.45 20.25 -3.83
C THR A 182 -15.23 21.63 -3.20
N VAL A 183 -16.09 22.00 -2.26
CA VAL A 183 -16.02 23.25 -1.49
C VAL A 183 -15.46 23.00 -0.09
N LEU A 184 -15.85 21.89 0.52
CA LEU A 184 -15.47 21.49 1.87
C LEU A 184 -15.24 19.98 1.90
N ILE A 185 -14.35 19.51 2.77
CA ILE A 185 -14.21 18.09 3.11
C ILE A 185 -14.49 17.95 4.60
N VAL A 186 -15.50 17.14 4.93
CA VAL A 186 -15.89 16.87 6.32
C VAL A 186 -15.60 15.42 6.64
N GLY A 187 -14.87 15.20 7.73
CA GLY A 187 -14.59 13.87 8.25
C GLY A 187 -15.56 13.53 9.37
N GLU A 188 -16.17 12.36 9.31
CA GLU A 188 -17.12 11.86 10.32
C GLU A 188 -16.36 11.27 11.49
N LEU A 189 -16.45 11.93 12.67
CA LEU A 189 -15.73 11.48 13.87
C LEU A 189 -16.19 10.11 14.38
N ALA A 190 -17.47 9.81 14.24
CA ALA A 190 -18.04 8.52 14.64
C ALA A 190 -17.51 7.34 13.78
N SER A 191 -16.98 7.60 12.60
CA SER A 191 -16.42 6.55 11.73
C SER A 191 -15.09 6.00 12.26
N GLY A 192 -14.43 6.70 13.19
CA GLY A 192 -13.13 6.34 13.72
C GLY A 192 -11.97 6.67 12.79
N TYR A 193 -10.75 6.48 13.29
CA TYR A 193 -9.52 6.70 12.53
C TYR A 193 -8.99 5.39 11.98
N VAL A 194 -8.41 5.46 10.79
CA VAL A 194 -7.67 4.37 10.15
C VAL A 194 -6.29 4.85 9.72
N LEU A 195 -5.32 3.96 9.74
CA LEU A 195 -4.06 4.17 9.05
C LEU A 195 -4.16 3.52 7.67
N GLN A 196 -4.10 4.33 6.63
CA GLN A 196 -4.09 3.86 5.24
C GLN A 196 -2.66 3.59 4.80
N LEU A 197 -2.41 2.35 4.39
CA LEU A 197 -1.10 1.86 3.94
C LEU A 197 -1.14 1.57 2.45
N PRO A 198 -0.19 2.06 1.66
CA PRO A 198 0.04 1.60 0.30
C PRO A 198 0.87 0.30 0.34
N VAL A 199 0.26 -0.82 0.02
CA VAL A 199 0.89 -2.16 0.03
C VAL A 199 1.14 -2.60 -1.39
N SER A 200 2.31 -3.16 -1.66
CA SER A 200 2.65 -3.71 -2.98
C SER A 200 1.82 -4.96 -3.29
N ASP A 201 1.63 -5.25 -4.57
CA ASP A 201 0.96 -6.48 -5.03
C ASP A 201 1.66 -7.75 -4.47
N ALA A 202 2.98 -7.75 -4.46
CA ALA A 202 3.79 -8.86 -3.95
C ALA A 202 3.54 -9.19 -2.46
N ASP A 203 3.21 -8.18 -1.64
CA ASP A 203 2.97 -8.34 -0.22
C ASP A 203 1.50 -8.55 0.13
N LEU A 204 0.59 -8.17 -0.78
CA LEU A 204 -0.85 -8.21 -0.54
C LEU A 204 -1.36 -9.62 -0.21
N GLY A 205 -0.86 -10.64 -0.92
CA GLY A 205 -1.24 -12.04 -0.71
C GLY A 205 -0.90 -12.58 0.68
N ARG A 206 -0.06 -11.87 1.45
CA ARG A 206 0.38 -12.24 2.80
C ARG A 206 -0.42 -11.55 3.90
N ILE A 207 -1.26 -10.56 3.54
CA ILE A 207 -2.03 -9.75 4.48
C ILE A 207 -3.47 -10.28 4.53
N ALA A 208 -4.00 -10.45 5.74
CA ALA A 208 -5.37 -10.90 5.95
C ALA A 208 -6.17 -9.90 6.78
N ILE A 209 -7.49 -9.82 6.50
CA ILE A 209 -8.41 -9.04 7.32
C ILE A 209 -8.40 -9.59 8.75
N GLY A 210 -8.36 -8.70 9.75
CA GLY A 210 -8.26 -9.05 11.17
C GLY A 210 -6.83 -9.26 11.66
N GLN A 211 -5.82 -9.30 10.77
CA GLN A 211 -4.42 -9.42 11.15
C GLN A 211 -4.00 -8.26 12.07
N GLN A 212 -3.25 -8.59 13.11
CA GLN A 212 -2.72 -7.60 14.05
C GLN A 212 -1.49 -6.89 13.49
N ALA A 213 -1.40 -5.60 13.78
CA ALA A 213 -0.25 -4.76 13.45
C ALA A 213 0.10 -3.86 14.64
N ALA A 214 1.37 -3.53 14.78
CA ALA A 214 1.83 -2.51 15.70
C ALA A 214 2.04 -1.20 14.92
N VAL A 215 1.29 -0.15 15.28
CA VAL A 215 1.34 1.15 14.62
C VAL A 215 2.10 2.15 15.48
N THR A 216 3.10 2.79 14.89
CA THR A 216 3.85 3.88 15.52
C THR A 216 3.52 5.19 14.81
N ILE A 217 3.07 6.20 15.56
CA ILE A 217 2.81 7.55 15.06
C ILE A 217 3.74 8.50 15.80
N PRO A 218 4.85 8.93 15.19
CA PRO A 218 5.89 9.72 15.87
C PRO A 218 5.35 11.02 16.50
N ALA A 219 4.39 11.66 15.84
CA ALA A 219 3.76 12.89 16.35
C ALA A 219 3.03 12.74 17.70
N LEU A 220 2.68 11.52 18.10
CA LEU A 220 2.02 11.27 19.38
C LEU A 220 3.01 10.93 20.50
N GLY A 221 4.27 10.62 20.18
CA GLY A 221 5.33 10.33 21.16
C GLY A 221 5.04 9.15 22.09
N VAL A 222 4.11 8.26 21.72
CA VAL A 222 3.64 7.13 22.54
C VAL A 222 4.17 5.80 22.03
N ALA A 223 4.09 4.78 22.89
CA ALA A 223 4.39 3.40 22.51
C ALA A 223 3.54 2.94 21.32
N PRO A 224 3.98 1.92 20.57
CA PRO A 224 3.24 1.40 19.44
C PRO A 224 1.80 1.04 19.81
N ILE A 225 0.87 1.45 18.94
CA ILE A 225 -0.57 1.27 19.10
C ILE A 225 -0.94 -0.06 18.45
N ALA A 226 -1.64 -0.93 19.18
CA ALA A 226 -2.20 -2.13 18.59
C ALA A 226 -3.34 -1.77 17.63
N ALA A 227 -3.23 -2.22 16.39
CA ALA A 227 -4.22 -2.01 15.34
C ALA A 227 -4.54 -3.34 14.64
N ARG A 228 -5.60 -3.36 13.86
CA ARG A 228 -6.00 -4.54 13.06
C ARG A 228 -6.31 -4.12 11.64
N VAL A 229 -5.97 -4.98 10.67
CA VAL A 229 -6.40 -4.83 9.28
C VAL A 229 -7.93 -4.88 9.25
N SER A 230 -8.57 -3.78 8.91
CA SER A 230 -10.02 -3.65 8.82
C SER A 230 -10.54 -3.80 7.39
N GLU A 231 -9.73 -3.40 6.41
CA GLU A 231 -10.12 -3.42 5.01
C GLU A 231 -8.91 -3.57 4.11
N ILE A 232 -9.08 -4.29 3.00
CA ILE A 232 -8.12 -4.43 1.91
C ILE A 232 -8.83 -3.96 0.65
N GLY A 233 -8.30 -2.93 0.00
CA GLY A 233 -8.86 -2.37 -1.22
C GLY A 233 -8.90 -3.39 -2.35
N ALA A 234 -10.03 -3.49 -3.03
CA ALA A 234 -10.22 -4.42 -4.14
C ALA A 234 -9.53 -3.96 -5.43
N ARG A 235 -9.13 -2.69 -5.52
CA ARG A 235 -8.46 -2.10 -6.67
C ARG A 235 -7.12 -1.50 -6.26
N GLY A 236 -6.09 -1.80 -7.04
CA GLY A 236 -4.80 -1.11 -6.96
C GLY A 236 -4.87 0.29 -7.56
N ASP A 237 -3.98 1.14 -7.12
CA ASP A 237 -3.73 2.46 -7.71
C ASP A 237 -2.84 2.26 -8.95
N ASP A 238 -3.35 2.64 -10.11
CA ASP A 238 -2.70 2.41 -11.42
C ASP A 238 -1.38 3.22 -11.57
N ALA A 239 -1.20 4.29 -10.79
CA ALA A 239 0.01 5.12 -10.83
C ALA A 239 1.15 4.56 -9.98
N THR A 240 0.82 3.93 -8.85
CA THR A 240 1.82 3.45 -7.87
C THR A 240 1.95 1.92 -7.82
N GLY A 241 1.00 1.18 -8.42
CA GLY A 241 0.95 -0.28 -8.34
C GLY A 241 0.68 -0.82 -6.94
N THR A 242 0.12 0.02 -6.05
CA THR A 242 -0.13 -0.37 -4.66
C THR A 242 -1.62 -0.52 -4.36
N PHE A 243 -1.93 -1.40 -3.42
CA PHE A 243 -3.28 -1.58 -2.89
C PHE A 243 -3.42 -0.85 -1.56
N ARG A 244 -4.58 -0.26 -1.34
CA ARG A 244 -4.91 0.40 -0.08
C ARG A 244 -5.28 -0.65 0.96
N VAL A 245 -4.53 -0.69 2.06
CA VAL A 245 -4.86 -1.49 3.24
C VAL A 245 -5.14 -0.55 4.40
N GLU A 246 -6.25 -0.75 5.09
CA GLU A 246 -6.66 0.08 6.22
C GLU A 246 -6.51 -0.67 7.54
N LEU A 247 -5.82 -0.04 8.48
CA LEU A 247 -5.70 -0.50 9.86
C LEU A 247 -6.61 0.33 10.76
N ALA A 248 -7.58 -0.29 11.40
CA ALA A 248 -8.42 0.39 12.38
C ALA A 248 -7.60 0.80 13.61
N LEU A 249 -7.64 2.07 13.94
CA LEU A 249 -6.97 2.64 15.10
C LEU A 249 -7.98 2.81 16.25
N PRO A 250 -7.59 2.51 17.49
CA PRO A 250 -8.44 2.81 18.64
C PRO A 250 -8.60 4.33 18.81
N ALA A 251 -9.76 4.76 19.31
CA ALA A 251 -10.00 6.17 19.61
C ALA A 251 -8.97 6.65 20.66
N ARG A 252 -8.16 7.62 20.29
CA ARG A 252 -7.16 8.25 21.19
C ARG A 252 -7.15 9.75 21.00
N LEU A 253 -6.87 10.46 22.09
CA LEU A 253 -6.64 11.91 22.06
C LEU A 253 -5.41 12.22 21.21
N GLY A 254 -5.50 13.25 20.37
CA GLY A 254 -4.40 13.72 19.51
C GLY A 254 -4.35 13.10 18.12
N LEU A 255 -5.15 12.07 17.79
CA LEU A 255 -5.28 11.60 16.41
C LEU A 255 -5.89 12.69 15.53
N ARG A 256 -5.25 12.93 14.39
CA ARG A 256 -5.73 13.87 13.36
C ARG A 256 -5.53 13.26 11.98
N SER A 257 -6.45 13.56 11.07
CA SER A 257 -6.27 13.22 9.65
C SER A 257 -5.04 13.94 9.09
N GLY A 258 -4.20 13.23 8.34
CA GLY A 258 -2.94 13.75 7.80
C GLY A 258 -1.68 13.38 8.57
N LEU A 259 -1.77 12.82 9.78
CA LEU A 259 -0.60 12.32 10.50
C LEU A 259 0.03 11.13 9.75
N ILE A 260 1.36 11.07 9.76
CA ILE A 260 2.10 9.95 9.21
C ILE A 260 2.38 8.94 10.32
N GLY A 261 2.16 7.66 10.04
CA GLY A 261 2.47 6.56 10.92
C GLY A 261 3.11 5.40 10.15
N SER A 262 3.81 4.53 10.85
CA SER A 262 4.33 3.27 10.31
C SER A 262 3.63 2.10 10.99
N ALA A 263 3.31 1.08 10.21
CA ALA A 263 2.74 -0.16 10.69
C ALA A 263 3.75 -1.29 10.54
N LEU A 264 3.92 -2.07 11.57
CA LEU A 264 4.68 -3.32 11.56
C LEU A 264 3.69 -4.48 11.53
N LEU A 265 3.52 -5.08 10.36
CA LEU A 265 2.74 -6.30 10.18
C LEU A 265 3.66 -7.50 10.37
N ARG A 266 3.30 -8.37 11.31
CA ARG A 266 4.01 -9.63 11.51
C ARG A 266 3.30 -10.74 10.76
N PHE A 267 4.02 -11.42 9.93
CA PHE A 267 3.53 -12.63 9.30
C PHE A 267 3.96 -13.81 10.17
N GLY A 268 3.00 -14.53 10.72
CA GLY A 268 3.27 -15.84 11.29
C GLY A 268 3.75 -16.72 10.14
N GLY A 269 5.04 -16.92 10.03
CA GLY A 269 5.54 -17.92 9.11
C GLY A 269 4.95 -19.25 9.53
N VAL A 270 4.18 -19.89 8.67
CA VAL A 270 4.20 -21.33 8.59
C VAL A 270 5.68 -21.62 8.35
N GLY A 271 6.39 -22.04 9.40
CA GLY A 271 7.77 -22.44 9.24
C GLY A 271 7.79 -23.41 8.08
N THR A 272 8.38 -23.00 6.97
CA THR A 272 8.80 -23.95 5.94
C THR A 272 9.69 -24.90 6.70
N GLY A 273 9.16 -26.07 7.05
CA GLY A 273 9.82 -27.02 7.94
C GLY A 273 11.24 -27.19 7.46
N GLY A 274 12.20 -26.77 8.29
CA GLY A 274 13.60 -26.91 8.02
C GLY A 274 14.36 -25.69 7.50
N ALA A 275 13.74 -24.54 7.24
CA ALA A 275 14.49 -23.34 6.87
C ALA A 275 15.39 -22.86 8.00
N VAL A 276 16.62 -22.48 7.67
CA VAL A 276 17.61 -22.02 8.63
C VAL A 276 18.17 -20.65 8.23
N SER A 277 18.56 -19.87 9.20
CA SER A 277 19.21 -18.57 8.99
C SER A 277 20.71 -18.71 9.21
N VAL A 278 21.49 -18.14 8.28
CA VAL A 278 22.94 -18.06 8.36
C VAL A 278 23.39 -16.64 8.02
N PRO A 279 24.51 -16.16 8.55
CA PRO A 279 25.09 -14.88 8.13
C PRO A 279 25.36 -14.86 6.61
N ALA A 280 25.16 -13.71 5.95
CA ALA A 280 25.39 -13.60 4.52
C ALA A 280 26.82 -13.98 4.10
N SER A 281 27.80 -13.77 4.98
CA SER A 281 29.20 -14.16 4.79
C SER A 281 29.46 -15.68 4.72
N ALA A 282 28.48 -16.51 5.12
CA ALA A 282 28.61 -17.97 5.08
C ALA A 282 28.29 -18.54 3.69
N VAL A 283 27.63 -17.77 2.80
CA VAL A 283 27.22 -18.21 1.48
C VAL A 283 28.16 -17.59 0.44
N PHE A 284 28.69 -18.40 -0.43
CA PHE A 284 29.57 -17.98 -1.52
C PHE A 284 29.07 -18.48 -2.87
N SER A 285 29.53 -17.83 -3.95
CA SER A 285 29.11 -18.12 -5.35
C SER A 285 27.58 -18.15 -5.53
N ALA A 286 26.87 -17.24 -4.83
CA ALA A 286 25.43 -17.11 -4.94
C ALA A 286 25.03 -16.69 -6.38
N ARG A 287 24.06 -17.41 -6.97
CA ARG A 287 23.44 -17.10 -8.26
C ARG A 287 21.95 -17.33 -8.15
N ALA A 288 21.19 -16.27 -8.38
CA ALA A 288 19.73 -16.28 -8.19
C ALA A 288 19.34 -16.81 -6.80
N ASP A 289 18.70 -17.98 -6.73
CA ASP A 289 18.20 -18.64 -5.53
C ASP A 289 19.08 -19.80 -5.03
N GLU A 290 20.28 -19.99 -5.61
CA GLU A 290 21.22 -21.03 -5.22
C GLU A 290 22.56 -20.45 -4.75
N GLY A 291 23.22 -21.16 -3.84
CA GLY A 291 24.55 -20.81 -3.35
C GLY A 291 25.26 -22.00 -2.73
N PHE A 292 26.52 -21.82 -2.35
CA PHE A 292 27.30 -22.85 -1.68
C PHE A 292 27.64 -22.40 -0.26
N VAL A 293 27.65 -23.37 0.65
CA VAL A 293 28.15 -23.21 2.01
C VAL A 293 29.21 -24.30 2.30
N TYR A 294 30.17 -24.00 3.17
CA TYR A 294 31.03 -25.01 3.76
C TYR A 294 30.48 -25.43 5.11
N VAL A 295 30.06 -26.69 5.21
CA VAL A 295 29.54 -27.27 6.44
C VAL A 295 30.66 -28.05 7.13
N LEU A 296 30.83 -27.83 8.42
CA LEU A 296 31.81 -28.55 9.23
C LEU A 296 31.31 -29.97 9.54
N ASP A 297 32.19 -30.95 9.49
CA ASP A 297 31.87 -32.32 9.87
C ASP A 297 31.55 -32.44 11.38
N ALA A 298 31.01 -33.58 11.80
CA ALA A 298 30.69 -33.82 13.19
C ALA A 298 31.92 -33.77 14.14
N ALA A 299 33.10 -34.14 13.62
CA ALA A 299 34.36 -34.09 14.35
C ALA A 299 34.94 -32.67 14.44
N GLY A 300 34.44 -31.70 13.62
CA GLY A 300 34.93 -30.33 13.63
C GLY A 300 36.28 -30.14 12.96
N THR A 301 36.69 -31.04 12.10
CA THR A 301 38.05 -31.11 11.54
C THR A 301 38.08 -30.92 10.00
N HIS A 302 37.01 -31.23 9.29
CA HIS A 302 36.92 -31.10 7.85
C HIS A 302 35.68 -30.33 7.41
N VAL A 303 35.77 -29.68 6.27
CA VAL A 303 34.66 -28.98 5.66
C VAL A 303 34.18 -29.69 4.41
N LYS A 304 32.84 -29.71 4.21
CA LYS A 304 32.18 -30.24 3.06
C LYS A 304 31.42 -29.13 2.35
N ARG A 305 31.70 -28.96 1.05
CA ARG A 305 30.94 -28.01 0.24
C ARG A 305 29.56 -28.57 -0.02
N ARG A 306 28.52 -27.77 0.21
CA ARG A 306 27.14 -28.15 0.01
C ARG A 306 26.39 -27.07 -0.76
N LEU A 307 25.60 -27.48 -1.75
CA LEU A 307 24.66 -26.61 -2.45
C LEU A 307 23.47 -26.34 -1.54
N VAL A 308 23.05 -25.10 -1.49
CA VAL A 308 21.88 -24.65 -0.69
C VAL A 308 20.99 -23.78 -1.54
N THR A 309 19.69 -23.86 -1.26
CA THR A 309 18.69 -22.95 -1.87
C THR A 309 18.49 -21.77 -0.96
N ILE A 310 18.70 -20.57 -1.53
CA ILE A 310 18.57 -19.30 -0.81
C ILE A 310 17.12 -18.86 -0.92
N GLY A 311 16.52 -18.48 0.20
CA GLY A 311 15.19 -17.89 0.29
C GLY A 311 15.25 -16.37 0.38
N GLN A 312 14.75 -15.81 1.47
CA GLN A 312 14.75 -14.36 1.68
C GLN A 312 16.16 -13.83 2.05
N LEU A 313 16.54 -12.72 1.38
CA LEU A 313 17.71 -11.94 1.77
C LEU A 313 17.29 -10.96 2.87
N GLY A 314 17.92 -11.09 4.05
CA GLY A 314 17.86 -10.08 5.10
C GLY A 314 19.14 -9.23 5.09
N ASP A 315 19.13 -8.11 5.81
CA ASP A 315 20.26 -7.15 5.84
C ASP A 315 21.57 -7.76 6.33
N THR A 316 21.53 -8.71 7.24
CA THR A 316 22.71 -9.34 7.87
C THR A 316 22.73 -10.86 7.77
N ALA A 317 21.60 -11.48 7.46
CA ALA A 317 21.45 -12.93 7.43
C ALA A 317 20.62 -13.37 6.22
N LEU A 318 20.95 -14.55 5.70
CA LEU A 318 20.23 -15.21 4.60
C LEU A 318 19.40 -16.37 5.15
N THR A 319 18.19 -16.53 4.63
CA THR A 319 17.37 -17.69 4.91
C THR A 319 17.69 -18.77 3.88
N ILE A 320 18.06 -19.94 4.33
CA ILE A 320 18.28 -21.15 3.53
C ILE A 320 17.03 -22.02 3.65
N THR A 321 16.40 -22.31 2.50
CA THR A 321 15.16 -23.09 2.45
C THR A 321 15.38 -24.57 2.27
N ALA A 322 16.53 -24.95 1.69
CA ALA A 322 16.91 -26.35 1.49
C ALA A 322 18.45 -26.53 1.50
N GLY A 323 18.90 -27.72 1.86
CA GLY A 323 20.32 -28.08 1.83
C GLY A 323 21.08 -27.89 3.13
N LEU A 324 20.49 -27.28 4.18
CA LEU A 324 21.14 -27.07 5.49
C LEU A 324 20.14 -27.32 6.61
N ASN A 325 20.58 -27.95 7.69
CA ASN A 325 19.78 -28.23 8.87
C ASN A 325 20.14 -27.31 10.04
N ALA A 326 19.18 -27.08 10.91
CA ALA A 326 19.42 -26.32 12.14
C ALA A 326 20.47 -27.02 13.01
N GLY A 327 21.40 -26.22 13.56
CA GLY A 327 22.54 -26.72 14.39
C GLY A 327 23.77 -27.13 13.59
N GLU A 328 23.73 -27.27 12.26
CA GLU A 328 24.93 -27.49 11.46
C GLU A 328 25.83 -26.24 11.50
N ARG A 329 27.12 -26.44 11.61
CA ARG A 329 28.09 -25.36 11.68
C ARG A 329 28.59 -25.00 10.30
N VAL A 330 28.41 -23.73 9.90
CA VAL A 330 28.85 -23.20 8.61
C VAL A 330 30.02 -22.25 8.77
N VAL A 331 30.93 -22.25 7.80
CA VAL A 331 32.08 -21.36 7.77
C VAL A 331 31.64 -19.96 7.34
N THR A 332 31.99 -18.93 8.12
CA THR A 332 31.68 -17.53 7.84
C THR A 332 32.88 -16.69 7.41
N SER A 333 34.11 -17.19 7.62
CA SER A 333 35.33 -16.51 7.23
C SER A 333 36.40 -17.50 6.77
N GLY A 334 37.16 -17.17 5.73
CA GLY A 334 38.20 -18.03 5.16
C GLY A 334 37.70 -18.96 4.06
N ALA A 335 36.43 -18.86 3.63
CA ALA A 335 35.83 -19.72 2.61
C ALA A 335 36.56 -19.67 1.24
N ASP A 336 37.21 -18.56 0.92
CA ASP A 336 37.96 -18.32 -0.32
C ASP A 336 39.19 -19.25 -0.48
N ARG A 337 39.71 -19.76 0.63
CA ARG A 337 40.89 -20.65 0.67
C ARG A 337 40.51 -22.12 0.79
N LEU A 338 39.22 -22.43 0.94
CA LEU A 338 38.77 -23.80 1.18
C LEU A 338 38.44 -24.53 -0.12
N ARG A 339 38.66 -25.82 -0.06
CA ARG A 339 38.17 -26.80 -1.07
C ARG A 339 37.39 -27.88 -0.34
N ASP A 340 36.56 -28.60 -1.07
CA ASP A 340 35.80 -29.70 -0.53
C ASP A 340 36.73 -30.75 0.10
N GLY A 341 36.40 -31.21 1.34
CA GLY A 341 37.17 -32.20 2.11
C GLY A 341 38.40 -31.65 2.80
N MET A 342 38.70 -30.34 2.72
CA MET A 342 39.90 -29.80 3.40
C MET A 342 39.79 -29.80 4.92
N ARG A 343 40.98 -30.01 5.56
CA ARG A 343 41.12 -29.92 7.00
C ARG A 343 41.15 -28.48 7.47
N VAL A 344 40.40 -28.18 8.54
CA VAL A 344 40.28 -26.83 9.10
C VAL A 344 40.50 -26.85 10.61
N THR A 345 40.84 -25.69 11.16
CA THR A 345 40.88 -25.45 12.60
C THR A 345 39.93 -24.31 12.91
N VAL A 346 38.98 -24.54 13.82
CA VAL A 346 38.03 -23.51 14.25
C VAL A 346 38.76 -22.47 15.07
N ALA A 347 38.84 -21.24 14.56
CA ALA A 347 39.33 -20.12 15.36
C ALA A 347 38.35 -19.81 16.47
N ARG A 348 38.81 -19.81 17.71
CA ARG A 348 38.01 -19.29 18.82
C ARG A 348 37.90 -17.76 18.63
N GLY A 349 36.68 -17.27 18.35
CA GLY A 349 36.36 -15.85 18.34
C GLY A 349 36.23 -15.28 19.74
#